data_d995d14b428abc210659ea70cef8f69c
#
_entry.id   d995d14b428abc210659ea70cef8f69c
#
_cell.length_a   1.000
_cell.length_b   1.000
_cell.length_c   1.000
_cell.angle_alpha   90.00
_cell.angle_beta   90.00
_cell.angle_gamma   90.00
#
_symmetry.space_group_name_H-M   'P 1'
#
loop_
_entity.id
_entity.type
_entity.pdbx_description
1 polymer ?
#
loop_
_entity_poly.entity_id
_entity_poly.type
_entity_poly.pdbx_seq_one_letter_code
_entity_poly.pdbx_strand_id
1 'polypeptide(L)'
;FVGLNQMNAQYMPTRNNIEFAMIDVKTNKVEKHIVNESLGMCFATRPIDAGSIFMDENKDIYINCIGSFGFIPGLNGGIVRIKNGSTDIDPNYCIRLDKTEVAGLATKHAEFLATILYGGNGQAYAYANSFGLDPNGLKKPYVSLTNVPVVIDLKQKTVAVIKGMEVSNPQGIAVAKHKNLIVFGSANKKATGFYTYNPDTKEVAGPIINVKGNPSFFHSFEK
;
A
#
# COMPACT_ATOMS: atom_id res chain seq x y z
N PHE A 1 17.17 5.46 4.30
CA PHE A 1 16.16 6.50 4.08
C PHE A 1 15.13 6.48 5.21
N VAL A 2 14.77 7.64 5.72
CA VAL A 2 13.73 7.82 6.74
C VAL A 2 12.69 8.78 6.18
N GLY A 3 11.43 8.34 6.14
CA GLY A 3 10.32 9.17 5.69
C GLY A 3 10.01 10.27 6.71
N LEU A 4 9.74 11.46 6.21
CA LEU A 4 9.41 12.62 7.02
C LEU A 4 7.98 13.07 6.72
N ASN A 5 7.18 13.23 7.77
CA ASN A 5 5.81 13.70 7.67
C ASN A 5 5.67 15.03 8.38
N GLN A 6 5.28 16.06 7.65
CA GLN A 6 4.90 17.34 8.25
C GLN A 6 3.39 17.31 8.55
N MET A 7 3.05 17.29 9.83
CA MET A 7 1.68 17.16 10.29
C MET A 7 1.30 18.32 11.21
N ASN A 8 0.01 18.67 11.18
CA ASN A 8 -0.58 19.61 12.14
C ASN A 8 -0.89 18.91 13.48
N ALA A 9 -1.45 19.66 14.43
CA ALA A 9 -1.84 19.14 15.76
C ALA A 9 -2.93 18.04 15.71
N GLN A 10 -3.65 17.89 14.60
CA GLN A 10 -4.65 16.84 14.36
C GLN A 10 -4.07 15.64 13.62
N TYR A 11 -2.75 15.54 13.51
CA TYR A 11 -2.03 14.48 12.78
C TYR A 11 -2.40 14.38 11.28
N MET A 12 -2.79 15.51 10.69
CA MET A 12 -3.05 15.58 9.25
C MET A 12 -1.85 16.17 8.52
N PRO A 13 -1.47 15.62 7.35
CA PRO A 13 -0.40 16.17 6.53
C PRO A 13 -0.69 17.62 6.16
N THR A 14 0.33 18.47 6.18
CA THR A 14 0.21 19.90 5.86
C THR A 14 0.70 20.25 4.46
N ARG A 15 1.41 19.32 3.81
CA ARG A 15 1.99 19.51 2.48
C ARG A 15 1.76 18.32 1.58
N ASN A 16 1.54 18.59 0.30
CA ASN A 16 1.48 17.57 -0.76
C ASN A 16 2.88 17.35 -1.33
N ASN A 17 3.76 16.79 -0.52
CA ASN A 17 5.13 16.48 -0.91
C ASN A 17 5.56 15.11 -0.38
N ILE A 18 6.59 14.57 -1.04
CA ILE A 18 7.29 13.39 -0.58
C ILE A 18 8.61 13.85 0.02
N GLU A 19 8.84 13.52 1.27
CA GLU A 19 9.97 14.05 2.03
C GLU A 19 10.70 12.95 2.78
N PHE A 20 12.03 12.88 2.61
CA PHE A 20 12.92 11.89 3.21
C PHE A 20 14.19 12.50 3.73
N ALA A 21 14.74 11.92 4.80
CA ALA A 21 16.12 12.08 5.19
C ALA A 21 16.94 10.85 4.78
N MET A 22 18.07 11.06 4.14
CA MET A 22 19.10 10.04 3.97
C MET A 22 20.08 10.17 5.14
N ILE A 23 20.25 9.08 5.89
CA ILE A 23 21.08 9.02 7.07
C ILE A 23 22.23 8.06 6.82
N ASP A 24 23.47 8.52 7.05
CA ASP A 24 24.62 7.63 7.13
C ASP A 24 24.60 6.89 8.47
N VAL A 25 24.44 5.57 8.40
CA VAL A 25 24.35 4.71 9.60
C VAL A 25 25.66 4.55 10.35
N LYS A 26 26.82 4.89 9.73
CA LYS A 26 28.12 4.82 10.39
C LYS A 26 28.38 6.04 11.25
N THR A 27 27.96 7.21 10.76
CA THR A 27 28.18 8.49 11.44
C THR A 27 26.96 8.99 12.19
N ASN A 28 25.78 8.38 11.98
CA ASN A 28 24.48 8.82 12.49
C ASN A 28 24.12 10.26 12.08
N LYS A 29 24.58 10.68 10.90
CA LYS A 29 24.33 12.04 10.40
C LYS A 29 23.37 12.02 9.23
N VAL A 30 22.54 13.05 9.15
CA VAL A 30 21.73 13.31 7.94
C VAL A 30 22.69 13.80 6.86
N GLU A 31 22.79 13.04 5.77
CA GLU A 31 23.60 13.39 4.60
C GLU A 31 22.81 14.22 3.59
N LYS A 32 21.52 13.93 3.48
CA LYS A 32 20.68 14.59 2.49
C LYS A 32 19.24 14.68 2.97
N HIS A 33 18.62 15.83 2.69
CA HIS A 33 17.18 16.03 2.78
C HIS A 33 16.60 16.02 1.36
N ILE A 34 15.67 15.14 1.10
CA ILE A 34 15.06 14.90 -0.21
C ILE A 34 13.61 15.37 -0.15
N VAL A 35 13.25 16.28 -1.03
CA VAL A 35 11.86 16.78 -1.16
C VAL A 35 11.44 16.68 -2.62
N ASN A 36 10.26 16.12 -2.86
CA ASN A 36 9.65 16.09 -4.18
C ASN A 36 8.21 16.56 -4.11
N GLU A 37 7.93 17.68 -4.78
CA GLU A 37 6.60 18.28 -4.91
C GLU A 37 5.98 18.01 -6.31
N SER A 38 6.85 17.72 -7.30
CA SER A 38 6.45 17.66 -8.72
C SER A 38 5.57 16.47 -9.05
N LEU A 39 5.69 15.38 -8.32
CA LEU A 39 4.88 14.18 -8.53
C LEU A 39 3.46 14.31 -7.93
N GLY A 40 3.21 15.35 -7.15
CA GLY A 40 1.89 15.66 -6.61
C GLY A 40 1.32 14.56 -5.70
N MET A 41 2.19 13.95 -4.88
CA MET A 41 1.84 12.94 -3.90
C MET A 41 2.34 13.33 -2.52
N CYS A 42 1.67 12.82 -1.49
CA CYS A 42 2.02 13.02 -0.11
C CYS A 42 2.47 11.70 0.51
N PHE A 43 3.65 11.68 1.12
CA PHE A 43 4.20 10.47 1.74
C PHE A 43 3.30 9.98 2.88
N ALA A 44 3.11 10.75 3.93
CA ALA A 44 2.24 10.54 5.09
C ALA A 44 1.90 9.07 5.43
N THR A 45 2.89 8.16 5.33
CA THR A 45 2.71 6.76 5.64
C THR A 45 2.70 6.51 7.14
N ARG A 46 2.10 5.40 7.58
CA ARG A 46 2.14 5.01 8.98
C ARG A 46 3.51 4.42 9.32
N PRO A 47 4.08 4.77 10.48
CA PRO A 47 5.33 4.15 10.95
C PRO A 47 5.24 2.63 11.16
N ILE A 48 4.03 2.10 11.36
CA ILE A 48 3.77 0.67 11.60
C ILE A 48 3.61 -0.15 10.32
N ASP A 49 3.50 0.49 9.15
CA ASP A 49 3.36 -0.20 7.88
C ASP A 49 4.75 -0.59 7.35
N ALA A 50 5.29 -1.68 7.87
CA ALA A 50 6.65 -2.15 7.59
C ALA A 50 6.93 -2.40 6.09
N GLY A 51 5.89 -2.65 5.29
CA GLY A 51 5.99 -2.83 3.84
C GLY A 51 5.95 -1.54 3.02
N SER A 52 5.78 -0.36 3.64
CA SER A 52 5.63 0.91 2.91
C SER A 52 6.86 1.33 2.12
N ILE A 53 8.03 0.85 2.51
CA ILE A 53 9.30 1.03 1.77
C ILE A 53 9.87 -0.36 1.55
N PHE A 54 10.07 -0.73 0.30
CA PHE A 54 10.61 -2.02 -0.08
C PHE A 54 11.58 -1.90 -1.26
N MET A 55 12.37 -2.93 -1.49
CA MET A 55 13.39 -2.97 -2.53
C MET A 55 13.14 -4.18 -3.45
N ASP A 56 13.32 -3.98 -4.75
CA ASP A 56 13.25 -5.05 -5.73
C ASP A 56 14.62 -5.74 -5.97
N GLU A 57 14.66 -6.70 -6.88
CA GLU A 57 15.86 -7.45 -7.24
C GLU A 57 16.95 -6.59 -7.89
N ASN A 58 16.57 -5.46 -8.51
CA ASN A 58 17.48 -4.48 -9.10
C ASN A 58 18.04 -3.51 -8.06
N LYS A 59 17.62 -3.65 -6.81
CA LYS A 59 17.88 -2.73 -5.69
C LYS A 59 17.27 -1.34 -5.88
N ASP A 60 16.24 -1.23 -6.71
CA ASP A 60 15.40 -0.05 -6.77
C ASP A 60 14.52 -0.01 -5.51
N ILE A 61 14.42 1.15 -4.87
CA ILE A 61 13.62 1.34 -3.66
C ILE A 61 12.26 1.92 -4.07
N TYR A 62 11.20 1.26 -3.69
CA TYR A 62 9.83 1.70 -3.90
C TYR A 62 9.23 2.18 -2.58
N ILE A 63 8.43 3.23 -2.67
CA ILE A 63 7.85 3.90 -1.52
C ILE A 63 6.36 4.09 -1.75
N ASN A 64 5.56 3.51 -0.87
CA ASN A 64 4.12 3.70 -0.85
C ASN A 64 3.77 5.01 -0.13
N CYS A 65 3.22 5.95 -0.87
CA CYS A 65 2.70 7.21 -0.37
C CYS A 65 1.21 7.07 -0.07
N ILE A 66 0.82 7.23 1.18
CA ILE A 66 -0.57 7.03 1.63
C ILE A 66 -1.42 8.30 1.45
N GLY A 67 -0.78 9.45 1.21
CA GLY A 67 -1.49 10.71 1.18
C GLY A 67 -2.07 11.05 2.56
N SER A 68 -3.27 11.54 2.61
CA SER A 68 -4.02 11.78 3.84
C SER A 68 -5.01 10.64 4.15
N PHE A 69 -4.74 9.41 3.74
CA PHE A 69 -5.73 8.32 3.69
C PHE A 69 -6.98 8.70 2.85
N GLY A 70 -6.81 9.60 1.87
CA GLY A 70 -7.92 10.12 1.07
C GLY A 70 -8.85 11.12 1.77
N PHE A 71 -8.59 11.49 3.03
CA PHE A 71 -9.44 12.40 3.77
C PHE A 71 -9.29 13.88 3.38
N ILE A 72 -8.12 14.25 2.85
CA ILE A 72 -7.84 15.63 2.42
C ILE A 72 -7.72 15.66 0.89
N PRO A 73 -8.64 16.31 0.18
CA PRO A 73 -8.54 16.47 -1.26
C PRO A 73 -7.20 17.09 -1.71
N GLY A 74 -6.63 16.54 -2.76
CA GLY A 74 -5.36 17.01 -3.31
C GLY A 74 -4.10 16.43 -2.66
N LEU A 75 -4.20 15.72 -1.53
CA LEU A 75 -3.11 14.95 -0.95
C LEU A 75 -3.18 13.50 -1.46
N ASN A 76 -2.51 13.22 -2.57
CA ASN A 76 -2.69 11.98 -3.30
C ASN A 76 -1.78 10.86 -2.80
N GLY A 77 -2.27 9.61 -2.91
CA GLY A 77 -1.52 8.39 -2.64
C GLY A 77 -0.97 7.74 -3.91
N GLY A 78 -0.03 6.82 -3.73
CA GLY A 78 0.56 6.06 -4.83
C GLY A 78 1.94 5.51 -4.53
N ILE A 79 2.67 5.12 -5.55
CA ILE A 79 4.02 4.55 -5.42
C ILE A 79 5.02 5.40 -6.19
N VAL A 80 6.13 5.73 -5.56
CA VAL A 80 7.32 6.34 -6.17
C VAL A 80 8.52 5.42 -6.05
N ARG A 81 9.59 5.75 -6.77
CA ARG A 81 10.81 4.96 -6.82
C ARG A 81 12.05 5.82 -6.60
N ILE A 82 13.06 5.26 -5.94
CA ILE A 82 14.45 5.71 -5.96
C ILE A 82 15.24 4.62 -6.69
N LYS A 83 15.87 4.95 -7.80
CA LYS A 83 16.70 4.00 -8.56
C LYS A 83 17.94 3.59 -7.77
N ASN A 84 18.35 2.35 -7.96
CA ASN A 84 19.65 1.88 -7.48
C ASN A 84 20.78 2.83 -7.90
N GLY A 85 21.61 3.21 -6.94
CA GLY A 85 22.69 4.19 -7.15
C GLY A 85 22.26 5.66 -7.14
N SER A 86 20.95 5.96 -7.06
CA SER A 86 20.42 7.30 -6.88
C SER A 86 20.13 7.61 -5.41
N THR A 87 20.16 8.90 -5.08
CA THR A 87 19.70 9.39 -3.78
C THR A 87 18.42 10.21 -3.90
N ASP A 88 17.87 10.37 -5.11
CA ASP A 88 16.69 11.17 -5.39
C ASP A 88 15.54 10.33 -5.91
N ILE A 89 14.33 10.82 -5.71
CA ILE A 89 13.11 10.23 -6.27
C ILE A 89 13.19 10.31 -7.80
N ASP A 90 12.95 9.18 -8.46
CA ASP A 90 12.93 9.10 -9.93
C ASP A 90 11.75 9.93 -10.47
N PRO A 91 12.02 11.04 -11.21
CA PRO A 91 10.96 11.90 -11.71
C PRO A 91 10.13 11.24 -12.83
N ASN A 92 10.63 10.15 -13.40
CA ASN A 92 9.96 9.43 -14.50
C ASN A 92 9.16 8.21 -14.01
N TYR A 93 9.11 7.99 -12.69
CA TYR A 93 8.39 6.87 -12.14
C TYR A 93 7.41 7.32 -11.06
N CYS A 94 6.13 7.13 -11.33
CA CYS A 94 5.12 7.13 -10.30
C CYS A 94 3.90 6.30 -10.73
N ILE A 95 3.18 5.77 -9.74
CA ILE A 95 1.83 5.21 -9.87
C ILE A 95 0.94 6.08 -9.00
N ARG A 96 0.23 7.01 -9.60
CA ARG A 96 -0.71 7.90 -8.89
C ARG A 96 -2.10 7.29 -8.91
N LEU A 97 -2.64 6.96 -7.75
CA LEU A 97 -3.91 6.23 -7.64
C LEU A 97 -5.14 7.05 -8.07
N ASP A 98 -5.07 8.37 -7.97
CA ASP A 98 -6.10 9.28 -8.47
C ASP A 98 -6.14 9.37 -10.01
N LYS A 99 -5.09 8.87 -10.70
CA LYS A 99 -4.96 8.89 -12.18
C LYS A 99 -4.82 7.50 -12.78
N THR A 100 -4.33 6.54 -12.01
CA THR A 100 -4.17 5.16 -12.47
C THR A 100 -5.48 4.40 -12.28
N GLU A 101 -6.06 3.91 -13.36
CA GLU A 101 -7.23 3.05 -13.27
C GLU A 101 -6.84 1.71 -12.61
N VAL A 102 -7.59 1.34 -11.58
CA VAL A 102 -7.49 0.02 -10.95
C VAL A 102 -8.40 -0.93 -11.71
N ALA A 103 -7.81 -1.77 -12.55
CA ALA A 103 -8.57 -2.68 -13.41
C ALA A 103 -9.48 -3.61 -12.58
N GLY A 104 -10.77 -3.62 -12.91
CA GLY A 104 -11.78 -4.41 -12.19
C GLY A 104 -12.37 -3.75 -10.95
N LEU A 105 -11.94 -2.55 -10.59
CA LEU A 105 -12.53 -1.76 -9.50
C LEU A 105 -13.73 -0.95 -10.05
N ALA A 106 -14.88 -1.05 -9.39
CA ALA A 106 -16.10 -0.36 -9.84
C ALA A 106 -15.98 1.17 -9.86
N THR A 107 -15.22 1.73 -8.94
CA THR A 107 -14.94 3.17 -8.83
C THR A 107 -13.82 3.65 -9.74
N LYS A 108 -13.13 2.73 -10.43
CA LYS A 108 -11.96 2.93 -11.28
C LYS A 108 -10.70 3.40 -10.55
N HIS A 109 -10.80 4.25 -9.55
CA HIS A 109 -9.67 4.84 -8.83
C HIS A 109 -9.73 4.50 -7.33
N ALA A 110 -8.59 4.52 -6.70
CA ALA A 110 -8.43 4.33 -5.26
C ALA A 110 -7.76 5.55 -4.63
N GLU A 111 -7.99 5.77 -3.35
CA GLU A 111 -7.40 6.88 -2.62
C GLU A 111 -5.97 6.56 -2.16
N PHE A 112 -5.74 5.34 -1.65
CA PHE A 112 -4.43 4.91 -1.19
C PHE A 112 -4.28 3.38 -1.20
N LEU A 113 -3.06 2.90 -1.06
CA LEU A 113 -2.74 1.50 -0.82
C LEU A 113 -2.42 1.28 0.65
N ALA A 114 -3.13 0.36 1.27
CA ALA A 114 -2.86 -0.07 2.63
C ALA A 114 -2.17 -1.44 2.63
N THR A 115 -1.27 -1.65 3.56
CA THR A 115 -0.61 -2.95 3.80
C THR A 115 -0.02 -3.54 2.52
N ILE A 116 1.05 -2.93 2.02
CA ILE A 116 1.73 -3.37 0.80
C ILE A 116 2.82 -4.39 1.08
N LEU A 117 2.96 -5.37 0.20
CA LEU A 117 4.01 -6.40 0.20
C LEU A 117 4.64 -6.54 -1.18
N TYR A 118 5.94 -6.50 -1.27
CA TYR A 118 6.65 -6.91 -2.48
C TYR A 118 6.70 -8.45 -2.56
N GLY A 119 6.11 -9.00 -3.61
CA GLY A 119 6.03 -10.44 -3.82
C GLY A 119 7.19 -11.04 -4.62
N GLY A 120 7.99 -10.20 -5.30
CA GLY A 120 9.04 -10.59 -6.23
C GLY A 120 8.64 -10.40 -7.71
N ASN A 121 9.62 -10.48 -8.61
CA ASN A 121 9.43 -10.39 -10.06
C ASN A 121 8.72 -9.11 -10.54
N GLY A 122 8.93 -7.99 -9.83
CA GLY A 122 8.30 -6.71 -10.15
C GLY A 122 6.82 -6.63 -9.76
N GLN A 123 6.30 -7.56 -8.95
CA GLN A 123 4.93 -7.55 -8.47
C GLN A 123 4.84 -7.22 -6.99
N ALA A 124 3.91 -6.35 -6.64
CA ALA A 124 3.53 -6.06 -5.28
C ALA A 124 2.03 -6.36 -5.06
N TYR A 125 1.66 -6.59 -3.81
CA TYR A 125 0.31 -6.94 -3.39
C TYR A 125 -0.10 -6.02 -2.27
N ALA A 126 -1.33 -5.52 -2.31
CA ALA A 126 -1.82 -4.54 -1.35
C ALA A 126 -3.35 -4.60 -1.21
N TYR A 127 -3.86 -3.80 -0.30
CA TYR A 127 -5.25 -3.39 -0.31
C TYR A 127 -5.36 -1.98 -0.90
N ALA A 128 -6.10 -1.83 -2.00
CA ALA A 128 -6.50 -0.53 -2.51
C ALA A 128 -7.76 -0.07 -1.78
N ASN A 129 -7.68 1.08 -1.10
CA ASN A 129 -8.86 1.66 -0.47
C ASN A 129 -9.63 2.50 -1.48
N SER A 130 -10.94 2.27 -1.57
CA SER A 130 -11.82 3.07 -2.39
C SER A 130 -13.08 3.48 -1.63
N PHE A 131 -13.15 4.73 -1.25
CA PHE A 131 -14.26 5.31 -0.51
C PHE A 131 -15.58 5.30 -1.28
N GLY A 132 -15.52 5.34 -2.60
CA GLY A 132 -16.70 5.24 -3.45
C GLY A 132 -17.45 3.90 -3.35
N LEU A 133 -16.85 2.88 -2.71
CA LEU A 133 -17.52 1.61 -2.40
C LEU A 133 -18.40 1.69 -1.15
N ASP A 134 -18.25 2.73 -0.33
CA ASP A 134 -19.09 2.89 0.87
C ASP A 134 -20.41 3.56 0.54
N PRO A 135 -21.54 2.82 0.61
CA PRO A 135 -22.86 3.39 0.31
C PRO A 135 -23.29 4.48 1.32
N ASN A 136 -22.61 4.55 2.47
CA ASN A 136 -22.92 5.51 3.53
C ASN A 136 -22.02 6.76 3.51
N GLY A 137 -21.13 6.90 2.51
CA GLY A 137 -20.31 8.08 2.31
C GLY A 137 -19.37 8.39 3.48
N LEU A 138 -18.64 7.39 3.96
CA LEU A 138 -17.64 7.51 5.04
C LEU A 138 -18.18 7.86 6.44
N LYS A 139 -19.45 7.65 6.70
CA LYS A 139 -20.00 7.87 8.06
C LYS A 139 -19.38 6.94 9.11
N LYS A 140 -18.87 5.78 8.68
CA LYS A 140 -18.19 4.78 9.52
C LYS A 140 -16.96 4.22 8.82
N PRO A 141 -15.94 5.03 8.53
CA PRO A 141 -14.82 4.62 7.65
C PRO A 141 -14.03 3.42 8.17
N TYR A 142 -13.98 3.23 9.48
CA TYR A 142 -13.21 2.14 10.11
C TYR A 142 -13.87 0.77 10.07
N VAL A 143 -15.14 0.69 9.64
CA VAL A 143 -15.88 -0.58 9.51
C VAL A 143 -16.47 -0.79 8.12
N SER A 144 -16.37 0.21 7.26
CA SER A 144 -16.88 0.14 5.89
C SER A 144 -16.03 -0.80 5.03
N LEU A 145 -16.68 -1.55 4.14
CA LEU A 145 -16.01 -2.47 3.21
C LEU A 145 -15.48 -1.67 2.01
N THR A 146 -14.29 -1.12 2.15
CA THR A 146 -13.67 -0.21 1.16
C THR A 146 -12.30 -0.67 0.70
N ASN A 147 -11.73 -1.72 1.30
CA ASN A 147 -10.40 -2.21 0.97
C ASN A 147 -10.46 -3.41 0.05
N VAL A 148 -9.96 -3.26 -1.16
CA VAL A 148 -9.99 -4.27 -2.23
C VAL A 148 -8.60 -4.86 -2.41
N PRO A 149 -8.43 -6.19 -2.34
CA PRO A 149 -7.14 -6.83 -2.62
C PRO A 149 -6.72 -6.61 -4.07
N VAL A 150 -5.49 -6.15 -4.26
CA VAL A 150 -4.95 -5.84 -5.60
C VAL A 150 -3.57 -6.42 -5.80
N VAL A 151 -3.24 -6.70 -7.07
CA VAL A 151 -1.90 -6.91 -7.58
C VAL A 151 -1.44 -5.66 -8.32
N ILE A 152 -0.17 -5.30 -8.14
CA ILE A 152 0.47 -4.13 -8.73
C ILE A 152 1.66 -4.62 -9.56
N ASP A 153 1.65 -4.33 -10.85
CA ASP A 153 2.82 -4.51 -11.70
C ASP A 153 3.64 -3.21 -11.68
N LEU A 154 4.78 -3.26 -11.01
CA LEU A 154 5.65 -2.10 -10.83
C LEU A 154 6.33 -1.67 -12.14
N LYS A 155 6.56 -2.61 -13.06
CA LYS A 155 7.16 -2.33 -14.37
C LYS A 155 6.17 -1.65 -15.32
N GLN A 156 4.97 -2.24 -15.42
CA GLN A 156 3.90 -1.72 -16.30
C GLN A 156 3.16 -0.55 -15.67
N LYS A 157 3.39 -0.28 -14.38
CA LYS A 157 2.69 0.74 -13.60
C LYS A 157 1.16 0.53 -13.58
N THR A 158 0.73 -0.72 -13.49
CA THR A 158 -0.69 -1.08 -13.49
C THR A 158 -1.12 -1.64 -12.15
N VAL A 159 -2.40 -1.46 -11.83
CA VAL A 159 -3.04 -1.99 -10.61
C VAL A 159 -4.30 -2.73 -11.03
N ALA A 160 -4.49 -3.93 -10.50
CA ALA A 160 -5.66 -4.74 -10.83
C ALA A 160 -6.23 -5.44 -9.59
N VAL A 161 -7.55 -5.54 -9.51
CA VAL A 161 -8.25 -6.30 -8.48
C VAL A 161 -7.93 -7.79 -8.60
N ILE A 162 -7.66 -8.44 -7.49
CA ILE A 162 -7.53 -9.89 -7.43
C ILE A 162 -8.93 -10.50 -7.45
N LYS A 163 -9.30 -11.08 -8.59
CA LYS A 163 -10.63 -11.70 -8.77
C LYS A 163 -10.84 -12.85 -7.78
N GLY A 164 -12.05 -12.94 -7.23
CA GLY A 164 -12.40 -13.97 -6.26
C GLY A 164 -12.10 -13.60 -4.80
N MET A 165 -11.37 -12.52 -4.55
CA MET A 165 -11.19 -11.98 -3.22
C MET A 165 -12.35 -11.03 -2.85
N GLU A 166 -12.79 -11.11 -1.59
CA GLU A 166 -13.82 -10.22 -1.07
C GLU A 166 -13.23 -8.90 -0.57
N VAL A 167 -14.03 -7.85 -0.65
CA VAL A 167 -13.70 -6.52 -0.09
C VAL A 167 -13.66 -6.61 1.43
N SER A 168 -12.66 -6.01 2.06
CA SER A 168 -12.47 -6.02 3.52
C SER A 168 -12.74 -4.66 4.16
N ASN A 169 -13.02 -4.67 5.45
CA ASN A 169 -12.94 -3.45 6.26
C ASN A 169 -11.46 -3.10 6.58
N PRO A 170 -11.16 -1.86 6.97
CA PRO A 170 -9.77 -1.43 7.18
C PRO A 170 -9.10 -2.02 8.44
N GLN A 171 -9.83 -2.71 9.30
CA GLN A 171 -9.27 -3.34 10.50
C GLN A 171 -8.79 -4.78 10.21
N GLY A 172 -9.39 -5.43 9.21
CA GLY A 172 -9.10 -6.81 8.87
C GLY A 172 -8.24 -6.93 7.61
N ILE A 173 -7.17 -6.16 7.50
CA ILE A 173 -6.25 -6.19 6.36
C ILE A 173 -4.86 -6.62 6.79
N ALA A 174 -4.35 -7.67 6.18
CA ALA A 174 -2.97 -8.11 6.24
C ALA A 174 -2.54 -8.59 4.86
N VAL A 175 -1.29 -8.39 4.49
CA VAL A 175 -0.69 -9.00 3.31
C VAL A 175 0.65 -9.58 3.70
N ALA A 176 0.85 -10.86 3.45
CA ALA A 176 2.09 -11.57 3.78
C ALA A 176 2.42 -12.60 2.70
N LYS A 177 3.64 -13.10 2.71
CA LYS A 177 4.09 -14.21 1.85
C LYS A 177 4.26 -15.46 2.68
N HIS A 178 3.75 -16.57 2.16
CA HIS A 178 4.03 -17.91 2.68
C HIS A 178 4.37 -18.83 1.51
N LYS A 179 5.62 -19.23 1.39
CA LYS A 179 6.16 -19.98 0.24
C LYS A 179 5.89 -19.23 -1.07
N ASN A 180 5.19 -19.85 -2.01
CA ASN A 180 4.77 -19.25 -3.29
C ASN A 180 3.39 -18.56 -3.23
N LEU A 181 2.73 -18.53 -2.08
CA LEU A 181 1.41 -17.94 -1.90
C LEU A 181 1.49 -16.55 -1.27
N ILE A 182 0.56 -15.70 -1.65
CA ILE A 182 0.28 -14.45 -0.96
C ILE A 182 -0.91 -14.67 -0.03
N VAL A 183 -0.75 -14.32 1.23
CA VAL A 183 -1.77 -14.44 2.27
C VAL A 183 -2.40 -13.08 2.51
N PHE A 184 -3.72 -13.03 2.44
CA PHE A 184 -4.50 -11.83 2.72
C PHE A 184 -5.38 -12.05 3.94
N GLY A 185 -5.26 -11.19 4.95
CA GLY A 185 -6.26 -11.10 6.02
C GLY A 185 -7.45 -10.30 5.53
N SER A 186 -8.66 -10.81 5.70
CA SER A 186 -9.89 -10.13 5.28
C SER A 186 -10.99 -10.28 6.34
N ALA A 187 -11.63 -9.16 6.66
CA ALA A 187 -12.85 -9.11 7.45
C ALA A 187 -13.97 -8.56 6.57
N ASN A 188 -14.80 -9.46 6.06
CA ASN A 188 -15.86 -9.16 5.10
C ASN A 188 -17.22 -9.67 5.58
N LYS A 189 -18.27 -9.51 4.78
CA LYS A 189 -19.64 -9.93 5.14
C LYS A 189 -19.83 -11.44 5.22
N LYS A 190 -18.99 -12.23 4.55
CA LYS A 190 -19.13 -13.71 4.48
C LYS A 190 -18.34 -14.38 5.58
N ALA A 191 -17.10 -13.96 5.79
CA ALA A 191 -16.22 -14.57 6.76
C ALA A 191 -15.09 -13.60 7.17
N THR A 192 -14.49 -13.88 8.30
CA THR A 192 -13.31 -13.19 8.78
C THR A 192 -12.17 -14.19 8.93
N GLY A 193 -11.05 -13.95 8.26
CA GLY A 193 -9.95 -14.90 8.27
C GLY A 193 -8.86 -14.59 7.26
N PHE A 194 -8.00 -15.58 7.05
CA PHE A 194 -6.90 -15.49 6.09
C PHE A 194 -7.21 -16.28 4.84
N TYR A 195 -6.99 -15.66 3.70
CA TYR A 195 -7.18 -16.18 2.35
C TYR A 195 -5.83 -16.28 1.66
N THR A 196 -5.70 -17.17 0.70
CA THR A 196 -4.49 -17.27 -0.12
C THR A 196 -4.78 -16.91 -1.58
N TYR A 197 -3.79 -16.31 -2.20
CA TYR A 197 -3.73 -16.08 -3.64
C TYR A 197 -2.45 -16.72 -4.18
N ASN A 198 -2.59 -17.51 -5.22
CA ASN A 198 -1.45 -18.09 -5.93
C ASN A 198 -1.11 -17.17 -7.13
N PRO A 199 0.06 -16.50 -7.16
CA PRO A 199 0.44 -15.62 -8.27
C PRO A 199 0.57 -16.34 -9.62
N ASP A 200 0.93 -17.62 -9.63
CA ASP A 200 1.17 -18.38 -10.85
C ASP A 200 -0.14 -18.84 -11.49
N THR A 201 -1.06 -19.42 -10.69
CA THR A 201 -2.34 -19.93 -11.20
C THR A 201 -3.46 -18.90 -11.17
N LYS A 202 -3.27 -17.78 -10.46
CA LYS A 202 -4.28 -16.74 -10.20
C LYS A 202 -5.47 -17.22 -9.35
N GLU A 203 -5.33 -18.36 -8.70
CA GLU A 203 -6.37 -18.94 -7.85
C GLU A 203 -6.40 -18.32 -6.46
N VAL A 204 -7.62 -18.15 -5.96
CA VAL A 204 -7.92 -17.70 -4.61
C VAL A 204 -8.52 -18.85 -3.83
N ALA A 205 -8.08 -19.06 -2.60
CA ALA A 205 -8.67 -20.02 -1.69
C ALA A 205 -8.90 -19.41 -0.30
N GLY A 206 -9.96 -19.84 0.37
CA GLY A 206 -10.19 -19.44 1.75
C GLY A 206 -11.61 -19.07 2.14
N PRO A 207 -11.74 -18.70 3.42
CA PRO A 207 -10.66 -18.54 4.38
C PRO A 207 -10.02 -19.88 4.76
N ILE A 208 -8.69 -19.94 4.71
CA ILE A 208 -7.92 -21.13 5.14
C ILE A 208 -7.73 -21.16 6.67
N ILE A 209 -7.82 -20.00 7.31
CA ILE A 209 -7.84 -19.83 8.76
C ILE A 209 -8.97 -18.86 9.07
N ASN A 210 -9.95 -19.32 9.83
CA ASN A 210 -11.02 -18.47 10.36
C ASN A 210 -10.58 -17.84 11.68
N VAL A 211 -10.88 -16.57 11.89
CA VAL A 211 -10.59 -15.85 13.14
C VAL A 211 -11.84 -15.14 13.66
N LYS A 212 -11.93 -15.00 14.98
CA LYS A 212 -13.05 -14.28 15.64
C LYS A 212 -12.80 -12.76 15.71
N GLY A 213 -11.56 -12.31 15.48
CA GLY A 213 -11.15 -10.91 15.51
C GLY A 213 -10.72 -10.43 14.12
N ASN A 214 -10.04 -9.30 14.07
CA ASN A 214 -9.53 -8.74 12.82
C ASN A 214 -8.22 -9.43 12.39
N PRO A 215 -8.14 -10.01 11.18
CA PRO A 215 -6.91 -10.62 10.66
C PRO A 215 -5.95 -9.54 10.14
N SER A 216 -5.36 -8.78 11.04
CA SER A 216 -4.54 -7.61 10.74
C SER A 216 -3.05 -7.90 10.59
N PHE A 217 -2.61 -9.11 10.95
CA PHE A 217 -1.22 -9.52 10.87
C PHE A 217 -1.08 -11.01 10.62
N PHE A 218 -0.13 -11.39 9.76
CA PHE A 218 0.25 -12.78 9.51
C PHE A 218 1.77 -12.87 9.44
N HIS A 219 2.35 -13.84 10.10
CA HIS A 219 3.76 -14.16 10.01
C HIS A 219 3.96 -15.67 9.82
N SER A 220 4.77 -16.02 8.85
CA SER A 220 5.15 -17.40 8.58
C SER A 220 6.56 -17.67 9.09
N PHE A 221 6.71 -18.69 9.89
CA PHE A 221 8.02 -19.19 10.30
C PHE A 221 8.40 -20.34 9.36
N GLU A 222 9.49 -20.18 8.62
CA GLU A 222 10.11 -21.28 7.89
C GLU A 222 11.05 -22.02 8.86
N LYS A 223 10.96 -23.37 8.81
CA LYS A 223 11.89 -24.24 9.56
C LYS A 223 13.13 -24.47 8.73
#